data_c0bc97ce3508c5dbf41b801dcb204369
#
_entry.id   c0bc97ce3508c5dbf41b801dcb204369
#
_cell.length_a   1.000
_cell.length_b   1.000
_cell.length_c   1.000
_cell.angle_alpha   90.00
_cell.angle_beta   90.00
_cell.angle_gamma   90.00
#
_symmetry.space_group_name_H-M   'P 1'
#
loop_
_entity.id
_entity.type
_entity.pdbx_description
1 polymer ?
#
loop_
_entity_poly.entity_id
_entity_poly.type
_entity_poly.pdbx_seq_one_letter_code
_entity_poly.pdbx_strand_id
1 'polypeptide(L)'
;MNRYRKCLIPAAMAIVLLRCLLCQALAQTPPPPENAARATIAETQAIAPGGIDELKAVDIGGIKQWISVRGNNPANPILLFIHGGPGSPMMPESWIFQRPWEDFFTVVQWDQRGSGKTFSASGRQPDTSMTLEQMQADTEQLIDLLRQTYGKKKIFLMAHSFGSVLGVRVAQHRPDALYAYIGVGQMVNARRNETVGYEETLAQAEAVGNQTAIEELKALAPYPSADGSLPPLSKISVERKWDVALGGMRYGRTTDPETAIRSLSPAYSDFDVQSAELGEASSVAILLPQLISVNFDNISAFKCPVFFFAGATDRTTPTILVETFYNHIHAPVKKFFKIDRASHDVVFDSPGEVLVDLVRDIRPLSQGNASCW
;
A
#
# COMPACT_ATOMS: atom_id res chain seq x y z
N MET A 1 -44.87 -15.13 -74.04
CA MET A 1 -43.47 -15.63 -74.00
C MET A 1 -42.66 -14.60 -73.23
N ASN A 2 -42.48 -14.78 -71.88
CA ASN A 2 -41.74 -13.89 -71.03
C ASN A 2 -40.41 -14.56 -70.65
N ARG A 3 -39.30 -14.01 -71.09
CA ARG A 3 -37.95 -14.44 -70.75
C ARG A 3 -37.48 -13.71 -69.50
N TYR A 4 -37.42 -14.43 -68.36
CA TYR A 4 -36.67 -13.93 -67.14
C TYR A 4 -35.21 -14.04 -67.43
N ARG A 5 -34.53 -12.88 -67.48
CA ARG A 5 -33.03 -12.76 -67.38
C ARG A 5 -32.64 -12.87 -65.89
N LYS A 6 -32.06 -14.00 -65.52
CA LYS A 6 -31.34 -14.13 -64.22
C LYS A 6 -30.04 -13.34 -64.33
N CYS A 7 -29.91 -12.23 -63.58
CA CYS A 7 -28.63 -11.59 -63.35
C CYS A 7 -27.80 -12.46 -62.40
N LEU A 8 -26.85 -13.18 -62.94
CA LEU A 8 -25.80 -13.85 -62.19
C LEU A 8 -24.78 -12.77 -61.84
N ILE A 9 -24.71 -12.39 -60.58
CA ILE A 9 -23.58 -11.61 -60.00
C ILE A 9 -22.37 -12.54 -60.04
N PRO A 10 -21.25 -12.20 -60.71
CA PRO A 10 -20.10 -13.07 -60.79
C PRO A 10 -19.50 -13.26 -59.41
N ALA A 11 -19.18 -14.52 -59.05
CA ALA A 11 -18.61 -14.93 -57.76
C ALA A 11 -17.36 -14.12 -57.36
N ALA A 12 -16.65 -13.59 -58.34
CA ALA A 12 -15.52 -12.71 -58.11
C ALA A 12 -15.88 -11.37 -57.42
N MET A 13 -17.07 -10.81 -57.66
CA MET A 13 -17.54 -9.57 -57.04
C MET A 13 -17.97 -9.79 -55.58
N ALA A 14 -18.48 -10.99 -55.24
CA ALA A 14 -18.81 -11.34 -53.86
C ALA A 14 -17.56 -11.56 -53.01
N ILE A 15 -16.49 -12.11 -53.55
CA ILE A 15 -15.20 -12.29 -52.86
C ILE A 15 -14.51 -10.95 -52.62
N VAL A 16 -14.59 -10.00 -53.52
CA VAL A 16 -14.01 -8.63 -53.35
C VAL A 16 -14.80 -7.87 -52.30
N LEU A 17 -16.11 -7.94 -52.26
CA LEU A 17 -16.95 -7.32 -51.23
C LEU A 17 -16.68 -7.93 -49.83
N LEU A 18 -16.51 -9.25 -49.74
CA LEU A 18 -16.18 -9.90 -48.45
C LEU A 18 -14.79 -9.54 -47.95
N ARG A 19 -13.80 -9.36 -48.86
CA ARG A 19 -12.46 -8.87 -48.48
C ARG A 19 -12.47 -7.41 -48.04
N CYS A 20 -13.26 -6.56 -48.69
CA CYS A 20 -13.41 -5.16 -48.26
C CYS A 20 -14.09 -5.03 -46.88
N LEU A 21 -15.10 -5.85 -46.60
CA LEU A 21 -15.76 -5.89 -45.30
C LEU A 21 -14.81 -6.42 -44.17
N LEU A 22 -14.01 -7.44 -44.47
CA LEU A 22 -12.99 -7.94 -43.56
C LEU A 22 -11.86 -6.93 -43.33
N CYS A 23 -11.39 -6.20 -44.36
CA CYS A 23 -10.42 -5.12 -44.21
C CYS A 23 -10.99 -3.94 -43.42
N GLN A 24 -12.28 -3.61 -43.56
CA GLN A 24 -12.92 -2.55 -42.78
C GLN A 24 -13.12 -2.98 -41.30
N ALA A 25 -13.38 -4.26 -41.02
CA ALA A 25 -13.46 -4.78 -39.67
C ALA A 25 -12.07 -4.82 -38.97
N LEU A 26 -11.02 -5.10 -39.73
CA LEU A 26 -9.64 -5.02 -39.21
C LEU A 26 -9.12 -3.60 -39.03
N ALA A 27 -9.66 -2.63 -39.79
CA ALA A 27 -9.30 -1.21 -39.65
C ALA A 27 -10.01 -0.50 -38.49
N GLN A 28 -10.94 -1.19 -37.79
CA GLN A 28 -11.65 -0.65 -36.62
C GLN A 28 -11.13 -1.20 -35.28
N THR A 29 -10.07 -2.00 -35.29
CA THR A 29 -9.38 -2.31 -34.04
C THR A 29 -8.69 -1.02 -33.56
N PRO A 30 -9.03 -0.53 -32.37
CA PRO A 30 -8.30 0.61 -31.82
C PRO A 30 -6.81 0.28 -31.83
N PRO A 31 -5.92 1.29 -32.02
CA PRO A 31 -4.49 1.06 -31.90
C PRO A 31 -4.22 0.37 -30.56
N PRO A 32 -3.23 -0.54 -30.51
CA PRO A 32 -2.89 -1.17 -29.24
C PRO A 32 -2.65 -0.09 -28.21
N PRO A 33 -3.17 -0.23 -26.97
CA PRO A 33 -2.96 0.78 -25.93
C PRO A 33 -1.47 1.02 -25.75
N GLU A 34 -1.11 2.26 -25.46
CA GLU A 34 0.28 2.74 -25.31
C GLU A 34 1.10 1.83 -24.36
N ASN A 35 0.41 1.16 -23.43
CA ASN A 35 0.94 0.08 -22.60
C ASN A 35 -0.04 -1.10 -22.55
N ALA A 36 0.15 -2.08 -23.44
CA ALA A 36 -0.71 -3.27 -23.53
C ALA A 36 -0.76 -4.09 -22.23
N ALA A 37 0.33 -4.10 -21.46
CA ALA A 37 0.37 -4.81 -20.17
C ALA A 37 -0.55 -4.14 -19.15
N ARG A 38 -0.54 -2.81 -19.04
CA ARG A 38 -1.47 -2.06 -18.18
C ARG A 38 -2.93 -2.31 -18.55
N ALA A 39 -3.25 -2.32 -19.85
CA ALA A 39 -4.61 -2.59 -20.31
C ALA A 39 -5.06 -4.00 -19.93
N THR A 40 -4.19 -5.00 -20.12
CA THR A 40 -4.49 -6.38 -19.74
C THR A 40 -4.69 -6.51 -18.22
N ILE A 41 -3.84 -5.87 -17.43
CA ILE A 41 -4.00 -5.82 -15.97
C ILE A 41 -5.33 -5.16 -15.60
N ALA A 42 -5.68 -4.02 -16.21
CA ALA A 42 -6.95 -3.34 -15.95
C ALA A 42 -8.16 -4.25 -16.20
N GLU A 43 -8.16 -5.00 -17.31
CA GLU A 43 -9.22 -5.96 -17.61
C GLU A 43 -9.31 -7.09 -16.57
N THR A 44 -8.16 -7.64 -16.14
CA THR A 44 -8.12 -8.71 -15.12
C THR A 44 -8.54 -8.21 -13.74
N GLN A 45 -8.44 -6.91 -13.48
CA GLN A 45 -8.83 -6.26 -12.22
C GLN A 45 -10.24 -5.65 -12.26
N ALA A 46 -11.01 -5.87 -13.33
CA ALA A 46 -12.34 -5.27 -13.48
C ALA A 46 -13.27 -5.57 -12.29
N ILE A 47 -13.99 -4.56 -11.86
CA ILE A 47 -15.04 -4.68 -10.84
C ILE A 47 -16.34 -5.12 -11.49
N ALA A 48 -17.10 -5.96 -10.81
CA ALA A 48 -18.39 -6.45 -11.30
C ALA A 48 -19.40 -5.28 -11.47
N PRO A 49 -20.34 -5.37 -12.42
CA PRO A 49 -21.40 -4.38 -12.59
C PRO A 49 -22.16 -4.14 -11.27
N GLY A 50 -22.31 -2.86 -10.88
CA GLY A 50 -22.94 -2.47 -9.63
C GLY A 50 -21.98 -2.37 -8.44
N GLY A 51 -20.71 -2.73 -8.61
CA GLY A 51 -19.66 -2.44 -7.65
C GLY A 51 -19.16 -0.99 -7.71
N ILE A 52 -18.13 -0.70 -6.93
CA ILE A 52 -17.48 0.61 -6.88
C ILE A 52 -16.11 0.49 -7.53
N ASP A 53 -15.83 1.34 -8.51
CA ASP A 53 -14.52 1.47 -9.17
C ASP A 53 -14.27 2.95 -9.47
N GLU A 54 -13.63 3.64 -8.54
CA GLU A 54 -13.44 5.08 -8.58
C GLU A 54 -11.96 5.42 -8.36
N LEU A 55 -11.42 6.27 -9.23
CA LEU A 55 -10.12 6.93 -9.08
C LEU A 55 -10.36 8.43 -9.16
N LYS A 56 -10.20 9.13 -8.03
CA LYS A 56 -10.58 10.55 -7.94
C LYS A 56 -9.74 11.34 -6.97
N ALA A 57 -9.68 12.66 -7.20
CA ALA A 57 -9.15 13.61 -6.24
C ALA A 57 -10.26 14.11 -5.30
N VAL A 58 -9.96 14.19 -4.01
CA VAL A 58 -10.84 14.70 -2.97
C VAL A 58 -10.16 15.82 -2.18
N ASP A 59 -10.94 16.73 -1.59
CA ASP A 59 -10.41 17.83 -0.78
C ASP A 59 -10.11 17.35 0.63
N ILE A 60 -8.83 17.30 0.99
CA ILE A 60 -8.35 16.88 2.31
C ILE A 60 -7.22 17.81 2.73
N GLY A 61 -7.31 18.37 3.94
CA GLY A 61 -6.27 19.21 4.51
C GLY A 61 -5.94 20.43 3.66
N GLY A 62 -6.93 20.97 2.93
CA GLY A 62 -6.77 22.15 2.08
C GLY A 62 -6.15 21.91 0.70
N ILE A 63 -5.87 20.66 0.34
CA ILE A 63 -5.35 20.29 -0.98
C ILE A 63 -6.17 19.14 -1.60
N LYS A 64 -6.04 18.96 -2.92
CA LYS A 64 -6.57 17.79 -3.62
C LYS A 64 -5.66 16.59 -3.38
N GLN A 65 -6.20 15.52 -2.79
CA GLN A 65 -5.49 14.27 -2.60
C GLN A 65 -6.19 13.14 -3.36
N TRP A 66 -5.43 12.23 -3.94
CA TRP A 66 -5.98 11.17 -4.79
C TRP A 66 -6.31 9.92 -3.99
N ILE A 67 -7.48 9.36 -4.26
CA ILE A 67 -7.93 8.08 -3.71
C ILE A 67 -8.41 7.16 -4.83
N SER A 68 -8.17 5.86 -4.65
CA SER A 68 -8.83 4.79 -5.39
C SER A 68 -9.79 4.08 -4.45
N VAL A 69 -11.04 3.88 -4.87
CA VAL A 69 -12.09 3.20 -4.08
C VAL A 69 -12.64 2.07 -4.90
N ARG A 70 -12.41 0.82 -4.46
CA ARG A 70 -12.75 -0.36 -5.25
C ARG A 70 -13.42 -1.44 -4.40
N GLY A 71 -14.47 -2.06 -4.93
CA GLY A 71 -15.16 -3.16 -4.26
C GLY A 71 -16.32 -3.70 -5.08
N ASN A 72 -16.48 -5.03 -5.12
CA ASN A 72 -17.55 -5.68 -5.89
C ASN A 72 -18.94 -5.49 -5.29
N ASN A 73 -19.04 -5.18 -4.00
CA ASN A 73 -20.32 -4.99 -3.32
C ASN A 73 -20.29 -3.71 -2.45
N PRO A 74 -21.08 -2.67 -2.80
CA PRO A 74 -21.15 -1.44 -2.02
C PRO A 74 -21.58 -1.63 -0.56
N ALA A 75 -22.21 -2.76 -0.22
CA ALA A 75 -22.60 -3.10 1.14
C ALA A 75 -21.40 -3.51 2.01
N ASN A 76 -20.29 -3.94 1.41
CA ASN A 76 -19.09 -4.34 2.15
C ASN A 76 -18.55 -3.21 3.04
N PRO A 77 -17.89 -3.55 4.16
CA PRO A 77 -17.22 -2.55 5.00
C PRO A 77 -16.03 -1.94 4.25
N ILE A 78 -15.75 -0.66 4.55
CA ILE A 78 -14.57 0.02 4.02
C ILE A 78 -13.32 -0.48 4.75
N LEU A 79 -12.26 -0.76 3.97
CA LEU A 79 -10.89 -0.98 4.42
C LEU A 79 -10.01 0.13 3.83
N LEU A 80 -9.68 1.14 4.64
CA LEU A 80 -8.77 2.21 4.26
C LEU A 80 -7.33 1.74 4.51
N PHE A 81 -6.50 1.74 3.46
CA PHE A 81 -5.09 1.40 3.53
C PHE A 81 -4.23 2.67 3.53
N ILE A 82 -3.45 2.87 4.60
CA ILE A 82 -2.48 3.95 4.72
C ILE A 82 -1.09 3.39 4.40
N HIS A 83 -0.47 3.91 3.34
CA HIS A 83 0.84 3.46 2.90
C HIS A 83 2.00 3.98 3.77
N GLY A 84 3.16 3.37 3.58
CA GLY A 84 4.41 3.66 4.27
C GLY A 84 5.29 4.72 3.59
N GLY A 85 6.57 4.55 3.71
CA GLY A 85 7.63 5.43 3.25
C GLY A 85 8.27 6.19 4.42
N PRO A 86 8.01 7.52 4.66
CA PRO A 86 6.87 8.32 4.18
C PRO A 86 6.88 8.62 2.69
N GLY A 87 5.70 8.72 2.11
CA GLY A 87 5.54 9.13 0.71
C GLY A 87 5.63 8.00 -0.33
N SER A 88 5.74 6.72 0.07
CA SER A 88 5.78 5.56 -0.83
C SER A 88 4.36 5.04 -1.10
N PRO A 89 3.72 5.40 -2.24
CA PRO A 89 2.31 5.09 -2.47
C PRO A 89 2.09 3.61 -2.74
N MET A 90 1.09 3.01 -2.09
CA MET A 90 0.67 1.64 -2.31
C MET A 90 -0.32 1.49 -3.48
N MET A 91 -1.00 2.57 -3.86
CA MET A 91 -2.00 2.55 -4.94
C MET A 91 -1.46 1.97 -6.26
N PRO A 92 -0.25 2.35 -6.75
CA PRO A 92 0.26 1.81 -8.01
C PRO A 92 0.69 0.35 -7.93
N GLU A 93 0.80 -0.22 -6.75
CA GLU A 93 1.24 -1.61 -6.52
C GLU A 93 0.09 -2.52 -6.12
N SER A 94 -1.06 -1.97 -5.77
CA SER A 94 -2.21 -2.69 -5.22
C SER A 94 -2.77 -3.76 -6.16
N TRP A 95 -2.56 -3.63 -7.47
CA TRP A 95 -3.01 -4.61 -8.47
C TRP A 95 -2.43 -6.01 -8.27
N ILE A 96 -1.31 -6.15 -7.53
CA ILE A 96 -0.69 -7.45 -7.26
C ILE A 96 -1.48 -8.27 -6.25
N PHE A 97 -2.09 -7.61 -5.23
CA PHE A 97 -2.67 -8.32 -4.09
C PHE A 97 -4.14 -7.98 -3.83
N GLN A 98 -4.59 -6.78 -4.20
CA GLN A 98 -5.85 -6.20 -3.72
C GLN A 98 -7.11 -6.83 -4.32
N ARG A 99 -7.06 -7.26 -5.59
CA ARG A 99 -8.28 -7.69 -6.31
C ARG A 99 -9.14 -8.72 -5.54
N PRO A 100 -8.58 -9.77 -4.91
CA PRO A 100 -9.37 -10.70 -4.09
C PRO A 100 -9.98 -10.07 -2.83
N TRP A 101 -9.38 -8.99 -2.29
CA TRP A 101 -9.91 -8.29 -1.12
C TRP A 101 -11.19 -7.52 -1.44
N GLU A 102 -11.35 -7.06 -2.69
CA GLU A 102 -12.49 -6.30 -3.20
C GLU A 102 -13.80 -7.10 -3.23
N ASP A 103 -13.74 -8.42 -3.06
CA ASP A 103 -14.91 -9.28 -2.88
C ASP A 103 -15.49 -9.18 -1.45
N PHE A 104 -14.68 -8.81 -0.48
CA PHE A 104 -15.02 -8.79 0.95
C PHE A 104 -15.07 -7.39 1.57
N PHE A 105 -14.36 -6.44 0.95
CA PHE A 105 -14.24 -5.06 1.42
C PHE A 105 -14.46 -4.08 0.26
N THR A 106 -14.83 -2.85 0.61
CA THR A 106 -14.58 -1.69 -0.25
C THR A 106 -13.19 -1.18 0.13
N VAL A 107 -12.18 -1.51 -0.68
CA VAL A 107 -10.78 -1.15 -0.40
C VAL A 107 -10.51 0.26 -0.90
N VAL A 108 -9.90 1.06 -0.05
CA VAL A 108 -9.49 2.44 -0.37
C VAL A 108 -7.98 2.54 -0.28
N GLN A 109 -7.34 2.84 -1.41
CA GLN A 109 -5.96 3.28 -1.49
C GLN A 109 -5.92 4.80 -1.52
N TRP A 110 -4.94 5.39 -0.86
CA TRP A 110 -4.80 6.83 -0.76
C TRP A 110 -3.37 7.25 -1.03
N ASP A 111 -3.18 8.11 -2.02
CA ASP A 111 -1.93 8.83 -2.21
C ASP A 111 -1.92 10.02 -1.27
N GLN A 112 -1.24 9.87 -0.16
CA GLN A 112 -1.15 10.89 0.89
C GLN A 112 -0.51 12.18 0.36
N ARG A 113 -0.62 13.25 1.11
CA ARG A 113 0.11 14.50 0.89
C ARG A 113 1.59 14.21 0.60
N GLY A 114 2.13 14.78 -0.48
CA GLY A 114 3.51 14.56 -0.91
C GLY A 114 3.77 13.22 -1.62
N SER A 115 2.75 12.43 -1.93
CA SER A 115 2.90 11.08 -2.48
C SER A 115 2.17 10.90 -3.82
N GLY A 116 2.72 10.04 -4.68
CA GLY A 116 2.08 9.51 -5.88
C GLY A 116 1.37 10.55 -6.75
N LYS A 117 0.10 10.30 -7.10
CA LYS A 117 -0.73 11.21 -7.91
C LYS A 117 -1.01 12.53 -7.21
N THR A 118 -1.05 12.57 -5.87
CA THR A 118 -1.21 13.82 -5.12
C THR A 118 0.01 14.72 -5.33
N PHE A 119 1.22 14.18 -5.25
CA PHE A 119 2.45 14.91 -5.55
C PHE A 119 2.56 15.27 -7.04
N SER A 120 2.18 14.36 -7.93
CA SER A 120 2.11 14.61 -9.38
C SER A 120 1.21 15.82 -9.69
N ALA A 121 0.00 15.85 -9.11
CA ALA A 121 -0.99 16.89 -9.32
C ALA A 121 -0.59 18.27 -8.73
N SER A 122 0.29 18.29 -7.72
CA SER A 122 0.86 19.53 -7.16
C SER A 122 1.94 20.16 -8.04
N GLY A 123 2.23 19.57 -9.22
CA GLY A 123 3.34 19.98 -10.07
C GLY A 123 4.70 19.54 -9.52
N ARG A 124 4.73 18.47 -8.70
CA ARG A 124 5.94 17.92 -8.05
C ARG A 124 6.61 18.92 -7.10
N GLN A 125 5.81 19.77 -6.47
CA GLN A 125 6.34 20.73 -5.49
C GLN A 125 6.31 20.10 -4.09
N PRO A 126 7.47 20.14 -3.35
CA PRO A 126 7.50 19.72 -1.96
C PRO A 126 6.51 20.51 -1.11
N ASP A 127 5.72 19.82 -0.31
CA ASP A 127 4.82 20.45 0.66
C ASP A 127 5.54 20.62 2.00
N THR A 128 6.15 21.78 2.20
CA THR A 128 6.91 22.11 3.43
C THR A 128 6.00 22.27 4.65
N SER A 129 4.68 22.29 4.50
CA SER A 129 3.72 22.30 5.62
C SER A 129 3.46 20.91 6.20
N MET A 130 4.05 19.87 5.62
CA MET A 130 3.84 18.47 6.01
C MET A 130 4.42 18.19 7.41
N THR A 131 3.52 17.84 8.34
CA THR A 131 3.86 17.41 9.70
C THR A 131 3.10 16.15 10.05
N LEU A 132 3.54 15.40 11.06
CA LEU A 132 2.81 14.22 11.54
C LEU A 132 1.39 14.58 12.01
N GLU A 133 1.22 15.77 12.59
CA GLU A 133 -0.08 16.30 13.02
C GLU A 133 -0.99 16.59 11.82
N GLN A 134 -0.46 17.22 10.76
CA GLN A 134 -1.22 17.49 9.55
C GLN A 134 -1.63 16.19 8.85
N MET A 135 -0.73 15.22 8.76
CA MET A 135 -1.03 13.92 8.14
C MET A 135 -2.03 13.09 8.95
N GLN A 136 -2.00 13.20 10.29
CA GLN A 136 -3.05 12.63 11.14
C GLN A 136 -4.40 13.30 10.87
N ALA A 137 -4.45 14.63 10.83
CA ALA A 137 -5.68 15.39 10.55
C ALA A 137 -6.23 15.06 9.15
N ASP A 138 -5.37 14.94 8.14
CA ASP A 138 -5.74 14.50 6.78
C ASP A 138 -6.36 13.09 6.82
N THR A 139 -5.77 12.17 7.58
CA THR A 139 -6.29 10.80 7.75
C THR A 139 -7.68 10.80 8.39
N GLU A 140 -7.88 11.57 9.45
CA GLU A 140 -9.17 11.67 10.15
C GLU A 140 -10.24 12.30 9.24
N GLN A 141 -9.89 13.33 8.49
CA GLN A 141 -10.78 13.95 7.50
C GLN A 141 -11.17 12.96 6.39
N LEU A 142 -10.21 12.16 5.88
CA LEU A 142 -10.51 11.12 4.89
C LEU A 142 -11.45 10.06 5.46
N ILE A 143 -11.23 9.61 6.69
CA ILE A 143 -12.13 8.66 7.37
C ILE A 143 -13.56 9.20 7.42
N ASP A 144 -13.75 10.45 7.82
CA ASP A 144 -15.09 11.05 7.92
C ASP A 144 -15.72 11.25 6.54
N LEU A 145 -14.94 11.66 5.53
CA LEU A 145 -15.37 11.75 4.13
C LEU A 145 -15.87 10.40 3.60
N LEU A 146 -15.11 9.33 3.81
CA LEU A 146 -15.47 7.99 3.36
C LEU A 146 -16.71 7.47 4.07
N ARG A 147 -16.81 7.66 5.38
CA ARG A 147 -17.99 7.27 6.17
C ARG A 147 -19.25 7.98 5.67
N GLN A 148 -19.17 9.28 5.41
CA GLN A 148 -20.28 10.09 4.92
C GLN A 148 -20.66 9.69 3.49
N THR A 149 -19.69 9.61 2.57
CA THR A 149 -19.91 9.34 1.14
C THR A 149 -20.56 7.97 0.91
N TYR A 150 -20.10 6.95 1.63
CA TYR A 150 -20.56 5.57 1.44
C TYR A 150 -21.54 5.08 2.52
N GLY A 151 -22.03 5.97 3.37
CA GLY A 151 -23.04 5.65 4.40
C GLY A 151 -22.56 4.65 5.45
N LYS A 152 -21.28 4.67 5.82
CA LYS A 152 -20.70 3.73 6.79
C LYS A 152 -20.55 4.38 8.17
N LYS A 153 -20.95 3.65 9.23
CA LYS A 153 -20.79 4.14 10.61
C LYS A 153 -19.34 4.12 11.08
N LYS A 154 -18.60 3.08 10.69
CA LYS A 154 -17.20 2.84 11.02
C LYS A 154 -16.47 2.25 9.81
N ILE A 155 -15.15 2.26 9.84
CA ILE A 155 -14.29 1.62 8.84
C ILE A 155 -13.24 0.74 9.51
N PHE A 156 -12.58 -0.11 8.73
CA PHE A 156 -11.30 -0.72 9.08
C PHE A 156 -10.18 0.20 8.63
N LEU A 157 -9.21 0.44 9.51
CA LEU A 157 -8.02 1.23 9.23
C LEU A 157 -6.81 0.30 9.20
N MET A 158 -6.28 0.03 8.02
CA MET A 158 -5.06 -0.75 7.83
C MET A 158 -3.91 0.19 7.48
N ALA A 159 -2.77 0.04 8.14
CA ALA A 159 -1.68 0.98 7.98
C ALA A 159 -0.33 0.26 7.98
N HIS A 160 0.50 0.53 6.96
CA HIS A 160 1.78 -0.14 6.72
C HIS A 160 2.95 0.77 7.07
N SER A 161 3.99 0.22 7.76
CA SER A 161 5.27 0.89 7.96
C SER A 161 5.10 2.29 8.59
N PHE A 162 5.66 3.35 7.98
CA PHE A 162 5.40 4.74 8.39
C PHE A 162 3.90 5.04 8.58
N GLY A 163 3.04 4.53 7.70
CA GLY A 163 1.59 4.71 7.82
C GLY A 163 1.04 4.22 9.16
N SER A 164 1.68 3.24 9.79
CA SER A 164 1.29 2.71 11.09
C SER A 164 1.49 3.72 12.24
N VAL A 165 2.37 4.71 12.06
CA VAL A 165 2.48 5.84 12.99
C VAL A 165 1.19 6.64 13.00
N LEU A 166 0.66 6.96 11.82
CA LEU A 166 -0.63 7.65 11.69
C LEU A 166 -1.77 6.75 12.19
N GLY A 167 -1.72 5.46 11.86
CA GLY A 167 -2.71 4.48 12.28
C GLY A 167 -2.88 4.39 13.81
N VAL A 168 -1.78 4.33 14.55
CA VAL A 168 -1.80 4.34 16.04
C VAL A 168 -2.36 5.66 16.56
N ARG A 169 -1.90 6.82 16.03
CA ARG A 169 -2.39 8.14 16.46
C ARG A 169 -3.90 8.28 16.25
N VAL A 170 -4.41 7.85 15.08
CA VAL A 170 -5.85 7.85 14.78
C VAL A 170 -6.61 6.87 15.67
N ALA A 171 -6.11 5.65 15.88
CA ALA A 171 -6.75 4.66 16.75
C ALA A 171 -6.86 5.12 18.21
N GLN A 172 -5.90 5.93 18.68
CA GLN A 172 -5.95 6.57 20.00
C GLN A 172 -6.95 7.73 20.03
N HIS A 173 -7.00 8.56 18.97
CA HIS A 173 -7.82 9.78 18.94
C HIS A 173 -9.26 9.54 18.50
N ARG A 174 -9.48 8.66 17.48
CA ARG A 174 -10.79 8.40 16.86
C ARG A 174 -11.20 6.90 16.90
N PRO A 175 -11.14 6.23 18.07
CA PRO A 175 -11.54 4.81 18.18
C PRO A 175 -13.04 4.61 17.88
N ASP A 176 -13.87 5.65 18.01
CA ASP A 176 -15.29 5.66 17.67
C ASP A 176 -15.56 5.46 16.17
N ALA A 177 -14.64 5.88 15.31
CA ALA A 177 -14.77 5.78 13.86
C ALA A 177 -14.30 4.42 13.29
N LEU A 178 -13.68 3.57 14.10
CA LEU A 178 -13.02 2.35 13.67
C LEU A 178 -13.76 1.08 14.12
N TYR A 179 -13.93 0.11 13.21
CA TYR A 179 -14.21 -1.27 13.57
C TYR A 179 -12.98 -1.93 14.18
N ALA A 180 -11.81 -1.68 13.58
CA ALA A 180 -10.51 -2.10 14.08
C ALA A 180 -9.40 -1.24 13.48
N TYR A 181 -8.28 -1.17 14.19
CA TYR A 181 -6.98 -0.77 13.67
C TYR A 181 -6.16 -2.03 13.32
N ILE A 182 -5.48 -1.99 12.16
CA ILE A 182 -4.68 -3.10 11.64
C ILE A 182 -3.31 -2.55 11.26
N GLY A 183 -2.30 -2.81 12.08
CA GLY A 183 -0.91 -2.44 11.80
C GLY A 183 -0.21 -3.55 11.01
N VAL A 184 0.46 -3.19 9.92
CA VAL A 184 1.29 -4.06 9.09
C VAL A 184 2.70 -3.52 9.09
N GLY A 185 3.69 -4.34 9.47
CA GLY A 185 5.04 -3.80 9.68
C GLY A 185 4.99 -2.59 10.61
N GLN A 186 4.48 -2.79 11.83
CA GLN A 186 4.15 -1.72 12.78
C GLN A 186 5.40 -1.03 13.32
N MET A 187 5.52 0.28 13.10
CA MET A 187 6.52 1.08 13.80
C MET A 187 6.07 1.35 15.25
N VAL A 188 6.90 0.97 16.22
CA VAL A 188 6.62 1.15 17.65
C VAL A 188 7.44 2.29 18.25
N ASN A 189 8.74 2.28 17.99
CA ASN A 189 9.69 3.24 18.52
C ASN A 189 10.80 3.47 17.51
N ALA A 190 10.86 4.66 16.92
CA ALA A 190 11.75 4.96 15.81
C ALA A 190 13.25 4.68 16.13
N ARG A 191 13.71 5.03 17.33
CA ARG A 191 15.11 4.79 17.75
C ARG A 191 15.39 3.29 17.89
N ARG A 192 14.49 2.56 18.53
CA ARG A 192 14.64 1.12 18.71
C ARG A 192 14.54 0.38 17.38
N ASN A 193 13.69 0.84 16.46
CA ASN A 193 13.64 0.28 15.11
C ASN A 193 15.01 0.38 14.43
N GLU A 194 15.65 1.54 14.45
CA GLU A 194 16.98 1.71 13.86
C GLU A 194 18.05 0.85 14.56
N THR A 195 18.02 0.78 15.90
CA THR A 195 18.99 -0.04 16.65
C THR A 195 18.86 -1.52 16.32
N VAL A 196 17.67 -2.06 16.53
CA VAL A 196 17.40 -3.50 16.38
C VAL A 196 17.50 -3.92 14.90
N GLY A 197 16.96 -3.11 13.97
CA GLY A 197 17.06 -3.37 12.55
C GLY A 197 18.49 -3.46 12.06
N TYR A 198 19.34 -2.51 12.46
CA TYR A 198 20.77 -2.57 12.14
C TYR A 198 21.46 -3.80 12.73
N GLU A 199 21.22 -4.12 14.00
CA GLU A 199 21.80 -5.29 14.66
C GLU A 199 21.40 -6.60 13.96
N GLU A 200 20.12 -6.75 13.62
CA GLU A 200 19.59 -7.93 12.89
C GLU A 200 20.11 -8.00 11.45
N THR A 201 20.21 -6.85 10.75
CA THR A 201 20.77 -6.79 9.38
C THR A 201 22.26 -7.17 9.37
N LEU A 202 23.04 -6.68 10.35
CA LEU A 202 24.46 -7.05 10.49
C LEU A 202 24.60 -8.54 10.83
N ALA A 203 23.81 -9.04 11.77
CA ALA A 203 23.81 -10.47 12.13
C ALA A 203 23.46 -11.37 10.94
N GLN A 204 22.49 -10.95 10.11
CA GLN A 204 22.17 -11.68 8.88
C GLN A 204 23.31 -11.64 7.86
N ALA A 205 23.98 -10.50 7.70
CA ALA A 205 25.15 -10.40 6.83
C ALA A 205 26.29 -11.36 7.27
N GLU A 206 26.53 -11.44 8.58
CA GLU A 206 27.50 -12.37 9.18
C GLU A 206 27.07 -13.83 8.98
N ALA A 207 25.80 -14.15 9.19
CA ALA A 207 25.25 -15.51 9.04
C ALA A 207 25.38 -16.04 7.60
N VAL A 208 25.23 -15.18 6.58
CA VAL A 208 25.40 -15.59 5.18
C VAL A 208 26.82 -15.39 4.64
N GLY A 209 27.75 -14.85 5.47
CA GLY A 209 29.15 -14.63 5.10
C GLY A 209 29.35 -13.52 4.05
N ASN A 210 28.46 -12.52 3.97
CA ASN A 210 28.59 -11.41 3.02
C ASN A 210 29.59 -10.37 3.54
N GLN A 211 30.87 -10.55 3.20
CA GLN A 211 31.96 -9.72 3.72
C GLN A 211 31.79 -8.24 3.39
N THR A 212 31.30 -7.89 2.18
CA THR A 212 31.08 -6.50 1.78
C THR A 212 29.99 -5.84 2.64
N ALA A 213 28.88 -6.55 2.89
CA ALA A 213 27.82 -6.07 3.76
C ALA A 213 28.33 -5.83 5.18
N ILE A 214 29.10 -6.79 5.73
CA ILE A 214 29.67 -6.70 7.08
C ILE A 214 30.58 -5.47 7.20
N GLU A 215 31.45 -5.23 6.23
CA GLU A 215 32.37 -4.09 6.24
C GLU A 215 31.62 -2.75 6.15
N GLU A 216 30.68 -2.63 5.20
CA GLU A 216 29.90 -1.40 5.04
C GLU A 216 29.00 -1.13 6.26
N LEU A 217 28.35 -2.14 6.82
CA LEU A 217 27.51 -1.99 8.01
C LEU A 217 28.36 -1.60 9.23
N LYS A 218 29.50 -2.26 9.48
CA LYS A 218 30.39 -1.92 10.59
C LYS A 218 30.96 -0.51 10.46
N ALA A 219 31.16 0.01 9.26
CA ALA A 219 31.60 1.38 9.02
C ALA A 219 30.56 2.45 9.40
N LEU A 220 29.28 2.07 9.58
CA LEU A 220 28.23 2.99 10.04
C LEU A 220 28.33 3.33 11.52
N ALA A 221 29.07 2.55 12.31
CA ALA A 221 29.14 2.72 13.76
C ALA A 221 29.61 4.15 14.16
N PRO A 222 29.07 4.76 15.25
CA PRO A 222 27.93 4.26 16.02
C PRO A 222 26.60 4.37 15.21
N TYR A 223 25.78 3.32 15.30
CA TYR A 223 24.47 3.31 14.69
C TYR A 223 23.44 2.70 15.67
N PRO A 224 22.34 3.40 15.99
CA PRO A 224 22.11 4.84 15.68
C PRO A 224 23.15 5.76 16.32
N SER A 225 23.03 7.08 16.10
CA SER A 225 24.00 8.06 16.63
C SER A 225 24.16 7.96 18.15
N ALA A 226 25.40 8.13 18.65
CA ALA A 226 25.73 7.98 20.08
C ALA A 226 24.95 8.94 20.99
N ASP A 227 24.57 10.13 20.48
CA ASP A 227 23.75 11.14 21.19
C ASP A 227 22.25 10.79 21.20
N GLY A 228 21.87 9.65 20.63
CA GLY A 228 20.48 9.19 20.53
C GLY A 228 19.67 9.91 19.46
N SER A 229 20.26 10.74 18.60
CA SER A 229 19.60 11.25 17.40
C SER A 229 19.40 10.14 16.37
N LEU A 230 18.44 10.31 15.46
CA LEU A 230 18.36 9.42 14.29
C LEU A 230 19.64 9.51 13.47
N PRO A 231 20.08 8.41 12.86
CA PRO A 231 21.21 8.47 11.95
C PRO A 231 20.93 9.41 10.78
N PRO A 232 21.95 10.04 10.21
CA PRO A 232 21.79 10.78 8.95
C PRO A 232 21.22 9.87 7.85
N LEU A 233 20.41 10.44 6.95
CA LEU A 233 19.81 9.70 5.84
C LEU A 233 20.82 8.87 5.03
N SER A 234 22.06 9.39 4.87
CA SER A 234 23.14 8.67 4.20
C SER A 234 23.52 7.35 4.89
N LYS A 235 23.49 7.29 6.22
CA LYS A 235 23.72 6.05 6.97
C LYS A 235 22.51 5.12 6.90
N ILE A 236 21.29 5.67 7.04
CA ILE A 236 20.04 4.91 6.90
C ILE A 236 19.97 4.25 5.52
N SER A 237 20.31 4.98 4.46
CA SER A 237 20.31 4.44 3.09
C SER A 237 21.27 3.25 2.90
N VAL A 238 22.43 3.25 3.55
CA VAL A 238 23.35 2.11 3.49
C VAL A 238 22.80 0.91 4.27
N GLU A 239 22.24 1.14 5.44
CA GLU A 239 21.62 0.08 6.22
C GLU A 239 20.44 -0.53 5.45
N ARG A 240 19.49 0.26 4.92
CA ARG A 240 18.35 -0.20 4.13
C ARG A 240 18.76 -0.91 2.85
N LYS A 241 19.83 -0.45 2.16
CA LYS A 241 20.41 -1.19 1.02
C LYS A 241 20.72 -2.65 1.39
N TRP A 242 21.35 -2.86 2.54
CA TRP A 242 21.72 -4.19 2.99
C TRP A 242 20.55 -4.97 3.57
N ASP A 243 19.61 -4.32 4.23
CA ASP A 243 18.36 -4.96 4.66
C ASP A 243 17.60 -5.53 3.45
N VAL A 244 17.42 -4.74 2.37
CA VAL A 244 16.83 -5.22 1.11
C VAL A 244 17.63 -6.37 0.52
N ALA A 245 18.94 -6.21 0.36
CA ALA A 245 19.82 -7.22 -0.27
C ALA A 245 19.88 -8.55 0.51
N LEU A 246 19.56 -8.52 1.80
CA LEU A 246 19.50 -9.68 2.69
C LEU A 246 18.08 -10.18 2.97
N GLY A 247 17.07 -9.67 2.23
CA GLY A 247 15.69 -10.15 2.27
C GLY A 247 14.84 -9.61 3.40
N GLY A 248 15.20 -8.49 4.02
CA GLY A 248 14.42 -7.88 5.11
C GLY A 248 13.23 -7.05 4.62
N MET A 249 13.26 -6.55 3.38
CA MET A 249 12.10 -5.90 2.76
C MET A 249 11.12 -6.93 2.19
N ARG A 250 11.61 -7.87 1.38
CA ARG A 250 10.84 -8.94 0.73
C ARG A 250 11.45 -10.30 1.07
N TYR A 251 10.63 -11.23 1.57
CA TYR A 251 11.10 -12.57 1.97
C TYR A 251 11.76 -13.33 0.81
N GLY A 252 13.00 -13.79 1.04
CA GLY A 252 13.75 -14.55 0.05
C GLY A 252 14.12 -13.79 -1.23
N ARG A 253 14.00 -12.47 -1.26
CA ARG A 253 14.39 -11.62 -2.39
C ARG A 253 15.54 -10.71 -1.99
N THR A 254 16.42 -10.45 -2.96
CA THR A 254 17.62 -9.61 -2.79
C THR A 254 17.49 -8.26 -3.50
N THR A 255 16.35 -8.01 -4.12
CA THR A 255 16.01 -6.77 -4.82
C THR A 255 14.55 -6.44 -4.57
N ASP A 256 14.24 -5.16 -4.56
CA ASP A 256 12.87 -4.68 -4.57
C ASP A 256 12.46 -4.29 -6.00
N PRO A 257 11.46 -4.95 -6.60
CA PRO A 257 10.98 -4.65 -7.93
C PRO A 257 9.94 -3.50 -7.97
N GLU A 258 9.87 -2.67 -6.95
CA GLU A 258 8.83 -1.65 -6.73
C GLU A 258 8.60 -0.77 -7.96
N THR A 259 9.65 -0.15 -8.52
CA THR A 259 9.54 0.69 -9.73
C THR A 259 8.97 -0.09 -10.92
N ALA A 260 9.41 -1.35 -11.12
CA ALA A 260 8.88 -2.18 -12.20
C ALA A 260 7.39 -2.53 -11.99
N ILE A 261 6.99 -2.79 -10.75
CA ILE A 261 5.61 -3.05 -10.37
C ILE A 261 4.75 -1.80 -10.62
N ARG A 262 5.20 -0.63 -10.16
CA ARG A 262 4.52 0.66 -10.36
C ARG A 262 4.36 1.01 -11.84
N SER A 263 5.36 0.68 -12.67
CA SER A 263 5.30 0.90 -14.11
C SER A 263 4.21 0.11 -14.84
N LEU A 264 3.72 -0.96 -14.25
CA LEU A 264 2.63 -1.80 -14.77
C LEU A 264 1.25 -1.42 -14.21
N SER A 265 1.18 -0.46 -13.32
CA SER A 265 -0.07 -0.03 -12.69
C SER A 265 -1.07 0.51 -13.71
N PRO A 266 -2.32 0.01 -13.74
CA PRO A 266 -3.37 0.61 -14.55
C PRO A 266 -3.87 1.96 -14.02
N ALA A 267 -3.58 2.28 -12.74
CA ALA A 267 -4.01 3.52 -12.09
C ALA A 267 -3.04 4.70 -12.33
N TYR A 268 -1.81 4.44 -12.83
CA TYR A 268 -0.75 5.42 -12.95
C TYR A 268 -0.27 5.60 -14.39
N SER A 269 -0.04 6.85 -14.80
CA SER A 269 0.74 7.18 -15.98
C SER A 269 2.24 7.08 -15.69
N ASP A 270 3.09 7.09 -16.72
CA ASP A 270 4.55 7.13 -16.55
C ASP A 270 5.01 8.37 -15.78
N PHE A 271 4.29 9.50 -15.95
CA PHE A 271 4.53 10.72 -15.19
C PHE A 271 4.23 10.52 -13.69
N ASP A 272 3.14 9.80 -13.35
CA ASP A 272 2.80 9.50 -11.96
C ASP A 272 3.81 8.54 -11.33
N VAL A 273 4.31 7.55 -12.07
CA VAL A 273 5.35 6.62 -11.59
C VAL A 273 6.63 7.38 -11.21
N GLN A 274 7.12 8.24 -12.09
CA GLN A 274 8.28 9.10 -11.78
C GLN A 274 8.00 10.05 -10.62
N SER A 275 6.76 10.54 -10.50
CA SER A 275 6.37 11.43 -9.40
C SER A 275 6.34 10.70 -8.06
N ALA A 276 6.04 9.40 -8.03
CA ALA A 276 6.05 8.60 -6.81
C ALA A 276 7.45 8.58 -6.18
N GLU A 277 8.50 8.30 -6.94
CA GLU A 277 9.88 8.29 -6.46
C GLU A 277 10.34 9.67 -5.93
N LEU A 278 10.03 10.73 -6.68
CA LEU A 278 10.38 12.10 -6.28
C LEU A 278 9.61 12.56 -5.03
N GLY A 279 8.33 12.18 -4.94
CA GLY A 279 7.48 12.49 -3.81
C GLY A 279 7.93 11.77 -2.54
N GLU A 280 8.32 10.51 -2.66
CA GLU A 280 8.90 9.73 -1.56
C GLU A 280 10.18 10.37 -1.04
N ALA A 281 11.14 10.68 -1.92
CA ALA A 281 12.38 11.33 -1.53
C ALA A 281 12.13 12.68 -0.82
N SER A 282 11.17 13.48 -1.32
CA SER A 282 10.78 14.75 -0.71
C SER A 282 10.12 14.56 0.65
N SER A 283 9.20 13.60 0.76
CA SER A 283 8.47 13.31 2.01
C SER A 283 9.40 12.78 3.09
N VAL A 284 10.33 11.90 2.74
CA VAL A 284 11.38 11.42 3.66
C VAL A 284 12.21 12.59 4.19
N ALA A 285 12.67 13.49 3.33
CA ALA A 285 13.47 14.63 3.74
C ALA A 285 12.74 15.57 4.73
N ILE A 286 11.41 15.74 4.58
CA ILE A 286 10.59 16.62 5.43
C ILE A 286 10.19 15.93 6.74
N LEU A 287 9.81 14.65 6.69
CA LEU A 287 9.23 13.95 7.84
C LEU A 287 10.24 13.19 8.69
N LEU A 288 11.38 12.76 8.13
CA LEU A 288 12.39 12.01 8.87
C LEU A 288 12.83 12.72 10.18
N PRO A 289 13.07 14.05 10.20
CA PRO A 289 13.42 14.74 11.45
C PRO A 289 12.32 14.66 12.53
N GLN A 290 11.07 14.46 12.14
CA GLN A 290 9.94 14.36 13.06
C GLN A 290 9.76 12.94 13.61
N LEU A 291 10.21 11.93 12.85
CA LEU A 291 10.07 10.52 13.23
C LEU A 291 10.86 10.16 14.49
N ILE A 292 11.94 10.89 14.80
CA ILE A 292 12.74 10.62 16.00
C ILE A 292 11.92 10.67 17.30
N SER A 293 10.85 11.46 17.32
CA SER A 293 9.97 11.59 18.47
C SER A 293 8.93 10.47 18.59
N VAL A 294 8.80 9.61 17.55
CA VAL A 294 7.84 8.52 17.55
C VAL A 294 8.26 7.45 18.54
N ASN A 295 7.46 7.33 19.57
CA ASN A 295 7.62 6.34 20.64
C ASN A 295 6.24 5.99 21.21
N PHE A 296 5.79 4.78 21.00
CA PHE A 296 4.52 4.25 21.49
C PHE A 296 4.69 3.27 22.66
N ASP A 297 5.91 3.12 23.21
CA ASP A 297 6.18 2.20 24.33
C ASP A 297 5.29 2.50 25.56
N ASN A 298 4.84 3.74 25.74
CA ASN A 298 3.98 4.14 26.86
C ASN A 298 2.48 3.94 26.60
N ILE A 299 2.07 3.52 25.39
CA ILE A 299 0.68 3.21 25.12
C ILE A 299 0.36 1.84 25.73
N SER A 300 -0.51 1.81 26.74
CA SER A 300 -0.91 0.60 27.41
C SER A 300 -2.29 0.08 26.98
N ALA A 301 -3.10 0.87 26.29
CA ALA A 301 -4.44 0.47 25.90
C ALA A 301 -4.95 1.13 24.63
N PHE A 302 -5.78 0.41 23.90
CA PHE A 302 -6.62 0.91 22.80
C PHE A 302 -8.09 0.73 23.14
N LYS A 303 -8.94 1.68 22.70
CA LYS A 303 -10.39 1.61 22.87
C LYS A 303 -11.11 0.92 21.72
N CYS A 304 -10.42 0.63 20.62
CA CYS A 304 -10.92 -0.17 19.50
C CYS A 304 -10.16 -1.51 19.41
N PRO A 305 -10.69 -2.51 18.69
CA PRO A 305 -9.96 -3.72 18.34
C PRO A 305 -8.66 -3.42 17.60
N VAL A 306 -7.58 -4.18 17.88
CA VAL A 306 -6.25 -3.98 17.30
C VAL A 306 -5.67 -5.30 16.80
N PHE A 307 -5.15 -5.29 15.59
CA PHE A 307 -4.51 -6.44 14.96
C PHE A 307 -3.15 -6.03 14.40
N PHE A 308 -2.17 -6.93 14.48
CA PHE A 308 -0.86 -6.71 13.88
C PHE A 308 -0.51 -7.86 12.94
N PHE A 309 -0.04 -7.51 11.74
CA PHE A 309 0.61 -8.41 10.82
C PHE A 309 2.09 -8.07 10.77
N ALA A 310 2.95 -9.04 11.05
CA ALA A 310 4.39 -8.87 11.02
C ALA A 310 5.04 -10.05 10.30
N GLY A 311 5.95 -9.77 9.38
CA GLY A 311 6.76 -10.79 8.75
C GLY A 311 7.83 -11.29 9.72
N ALA A 312 8.06 -12.60 9.77
CA ALA A 312 9.02 -13.19 10.71
C ALA A 312 10.46 -12.69 10.55
N THR A 313 10.78 -12.13 9.38
CA THR A 313 12.12 -11.64 9.04
C THR A 313 12.14 -10.13 8.74
N ASP A 314 11.12 -9.39 9.21
CA ASP A 314 11.07 -7.93 9.11
C ASP A 314 12.13 -7.30 10.01
N ARG A 315 13.09 -6.60 9.40
CA ARG A 315 14.15 -5.85 10.07
C ARG A 315 13.99 -4.34 9.91
N THR A 316 13.14 -3.89 9.00
CA THR A 316 12.79 -2.47 8.83
C THR A 316 11.94 -1.97 10.01
N THR A 317 10.91 -2.74 10.39
CA THR A 317 10.15 -2.58 11.65
C THR A 317 10.22 -3.88 12.44
N PRO A 318 11.32 -4.12 13.17
CA PRO A 318 11.66 -5.42 13.70
C PRO A 318 10.51 -6.10 14.44
N THR A 319 10.18 -7.31 14.01
CA THR A 319 9.02 -8.08 14.50
C THR A 319 9.04 -8.25 16.01
N ILE A 320 10.21 -8.38 16.63
CA ILE A 320 10.35 -8.49 18.07
C ILE A 320 9.83 -7.25 18.83
N LEU A 321 9.96 -6.05 18.21
CA LEU A 321 9.43 -4.82 18.82
C LEU A 321 7.90 -4.79 18.75
N VAL A 322 7.34 -5.23 17.62
CA VAL A 322 5.88 -5.33 17.44
C VAL A 322 5.27 -6.36 18.41
N GLU A 323 5.90 -7.52 18.55
CA GLU A 323 5.48 -8.57 19.47
C GLU A 323 5.54 -8.10 20.93
N THR A 324 6.61 -7.39 21.31
CA THR A 324 6.76 -6.78 22.64
C THR A 324 5.63 -5.78 22.90
N PHE A 325 5.35 -4.89 21.93
CA PHE A 325 4.26 -3.92 22.03
C PHE A 325 2.90 -4.58 22.13
N TYR A 326 2.62 -5.59 21.28
CA TYR A 326 1.40 -6.38 21.35
C TYR A 326 1.17 -7.01 22.72
N ASN A 327 2.21 -7.56 23.32
CA ASN A 327 2.12 -8.18 24.66
C ASN A 327 1.83 -7.14 25.75
N HIS A 328 2.33 -5.92 25.59
CA HIS A 328 2.18 -4.85 26.58
C HIS A 328 0.77 -4.20 26.55
N ILE A 329 0.17 -4.04 25.37
CA ILE A 329 -1.10 -3.31 25.23
C ILE A 329 -2.33 -4.13 25.61
N HIS A 330 -3.40 -3.44 26.00
CA HIS A 330 -4.75 -3.97 26.13
C HIS A 330 -5.67 -3.40 25.05
N ALA A 331 -6.60 -4.22 24.52
CA ALA A 331 -7.62 -3.79 23.58
C ALA A 331 -8.88 -4.67 23.75
N PRO A 332 -10.08 -4.21 23.33
CA PRO A 332 -11.30 -5.03 23.41
C PRO A 332 -11.16 -6.38 22.69
N VAL A 333 -10.47 -6.39 21.56
CA VAL A 333 -10.01 -7.57 20.82
C VAL A 333 -8.60 -7.25 20.33
N LYS A 334 -7.68 -8.19 20.49
CA LYS A 334 -6.35 -8.06 19.89
C LYS A 334 -5.84 -9.40 19.39
N LYS A 335 -5.13 -9.37 18.25
CA LYS A 335 -4.47 -10.55 17.70
C LYS A 335 -3.18 -10.17 16.98
N PHE A 336 -2.19 -11.03 17.08
CA PHE A 336 -0.90 -10.91 16.41
C PHE A 336 -0.76 -12.03 15.39
N PHE A 337 -0.52 -11.67 14.14
CA PHE A 337 -0.27 -12.58 13.03
C PHE A 337 1.21 -12.47 12.64
N LYS A 338 2.00 -13.44 13.05
CA LYS A 338 3.39 -13.59 12.62
C LYS A 338 3.41 -14.50 11.40
N ILE A 339 3.81 -13.93 10.27
CA ILE A 339 3.81 -14.64 8.99
C ILE A 339 5.22 -15.15 8.71
N ASP A 340 5.40 -16.48 8.76
CA ASP A 340 6.73 -17.10 8.73
C ASP A 340 7.53 -16.83 7.47
N ARG A 341 6.86 -16.74 6.32
CA ARG A 341 7.48 -16.50 5.01
C ARG A 341 7.19 -15.09 4.49
N ALA A 342 7.31 -14.11 5.38
CA ALA A 342 7.19 -12.70 5.04
C ALA A 342 8.26 -11.87 5.76
N SER A 343 8.58 -10.74 5.17
CA SER A 343 9.43 -9.69 5.71
C SER A 343 8.60 -8.41 5.89
N HIS A 344 9.17 -7.23 5.64
CA HIS A 344 8.47 -5.95 5.85
C HIS A 344 7.20 -5.82 5.03
N ASP A 345 7.24 -6.25 3.76
CA ASP A 345 6.13 -6.15 2.82
C ASP A 345 5.20 -7.37 2.87
N VAL A 346 4.62 -7.62 4.04
CA VAL A 346 3.77 -8.79 4.34
C VAL A 346 2.66 -8.99 3.31
N VAL A 347 2.01 -7.91 2.85
CA VAL A 347 0.89 -7.98 1.90
C VAL A 347 1.30 -8.44 0.50
N PHE A 348 2.58 -8.33 0.17
CA PHE A 348 3.13 -8.83 -1.08
C PHE A 348 3.72 -10.24 -0.94
N ASP A 349 4.35 -10.53 0.20
CA ASP A 349 4.97 -11.82 0.45
C ASP A 349 3.94 -12.91 0.67
N SER A 350 2.84 -12.61 1.39
CA SER A 350 1.81 -13.57 1.76
C SER A 350 0.37 -13.01 1.59
N PRO A 351 -0.01 -12.50 0.39
CA PRO A 351 -1.30 -11.83 0.19
C PRO A 351 -2.50 -12.71 0.49
N GLY A 352 -2.41 -14.01 0.22
CA GLY A 352 -3.48 -14.97 0.47
C GLY A 352 -3.68 -15.23 1.97
N GLU A 353 -2.62 -15.36 2.75
CA GLU A 353 -2.69 -15.57 4.19
C GLU A 353 -3.26 -14.33 4.89
N VAL A 354 -2.79 -13.13 4.51
CA VAL A 354 -3.34 -11.86 5.00
C VAL A 354 -4.84 -11.76 4.71
N LEU A 355 -5.28 -12.10 3.48
CA LEU A 355 -6.70 -12.07 3.13
C LEU A 355 -7.52 -13.04 3.99
N VAL A 356 -7.05 -14.27 4.16
CA VAL A 356 -7.76 -15.28 4.97
C VAL A 356 -7.94 -14.77 6.40
N ASP A 357 -6.90 -14.19 6.99
CA ASP A 357 -6.95 -13.66 8.36
C ASP A 357 -7.85 -12.40 8.45
N LEU A 358 -7.82 -11.51 7.46
CA LEU A 358 -8.72 -10.37 7.37
C LEU A 358 -10.19 -10.80 7.34
N VAL A 359 -10.51 -11.81 6.53
CA VAL A 359 -11.90 -12.28 6.34
C VAL A 359 -12.39 -13.08 7.53
N ARG A 360 -11.54 -13.96 8.07
CA ARG A 360 -11.90 -14.86 9.17
C ARG A 360 -12.00 -14.14 10.50
N ASP A 361 -11.00 -13.29 10.84
CA ASP A 361 -10.82 -12.80 12.20
C ASP A 361 -11.19 -11.31 12.37
N ILE A 362 -11.14 -10.51 11.28
CA ILE A 362 -11.28 -9.05 11.38
C ILE A 362 -12.63 -8.57 10.81
N ARG A 363 -12.97 -9.01 9.60
CA ARG A 363 -14.21 -8.59 8.93
C ARG A 363 -15.49 -8.81 9.76
N PRO A 364 -15.65 -9.88 10.56
CA PRO A 364 -16.85 -10.11 11.39
C PRO A 364 -17.15 -8.98 12.38
N LEU A 365 -16.17 -8.16 12.78
CA LEU A 365 -16.38 -7.00 13.66
C LEU A 365 -17.32 -5.95 13.06
N SER A 366 -17.46 -5.90 11.73
CA SER A 366 -18.42 -5.01 11.05
C SER A 366 -19.85 -5.51 11.06
N GLN A 367 -20.08 -6.78 11.41
CA GLN A 367 -21.39 -7.45 11.34
C GLN A 367 -22.10 -7.49 12.71
N GLY A 368 -21.52 -6.91 13.76
CA GLY A 368 -22.07 -6.92 15.09
C GLY A 368 -21.99 -8.28 15.83
N ASN A 369 -21.36 -9.28 15.22
CA ASN A 369 -21.22 -10.63 15.77
C ASN A 369 -19.96 -10.76 16.67
N ALA A 370 -19.74 -9.79 17.55
CA ALA A 370 -18.63 -9.85 18.53
C ALA A 370 -18.87 -10.89 19.67
N SER A 371 -19.75 -11.86 19.47
CA SER A 371 -20.14 -12.81 20.53
C SER A 371 -19.46 -14.19 20.48
N CYS A 372 -18.37 -14.35 19.73
CA CYS A 372 -17.64 -15.62 19.63
C CYS A 372 -16.11 -15.44 19.65
N TRP A 373 -15.60 -14.80 20.76
CA TRP A 373 -14.15 -14.86 21.06
C TRP A 373 -13.93 -15.11 22.54
#